data_9e9143d87cbed9534eb81dc339f07a7a
#
_entry.id   9e9143d87cbed9534eb81dc339f07a7a
#
_cell.length_a   1.000
_cell.length_b   1.000
_cell.length_c   1.000
_cell.angle_alpha   90.00
_cell.angle_beta   90.00
_cell.angle_gamma   90.00
#
_symmetry.space_group_name_H-M   'P 1'
#
loop_
_entity.id
_entity.type
_entity.pdbx_description
1 polymer ?
#
loop_
_entity_poly.entity_id
_entity_poly.type
_entity_poly.pdbx_seq_one_letter_code
_entity_poly.pdbx_strand_id
1 'polypeptide(L)'
;MKTKLFSMFAVVAMLLTTSCSNDETNELISGEPVTTSFKVQLPNSIGTRPNKGAKKAFADGMTATVLKYMVFDENNNLVIPAAEKAINRSTDVQLTLITGKKYKIVFWAANAEAPYTIDETGKVTVNYEGMKTNDESLDAFCRCYEYTAGAEVENPVKLYRPFAQLNVGTKDMDKAVKAGFKKADAKTKVQVSGIANTLNLITGQVSGETDVTCDLNAIPTGETFPKEGYDYLSMDYLLVGKETKTVVDVKWQITDGVTTVDRTFTNVPLRGNYRTNIYGNLLTATTDMNVEIDPAFSDADYRNPIEDELIVADNAELATKLATDGAVVKLAPNTTYKLPATVGDNIDIIGNKGAKIEVPAAVAWHDKTATFHNVELVYGQSNYVGIQHAKTIKYENCEIAGLMFSYAENSEFVGCVFTQNEVNYNIWTYGSKNIKFTNCTFNCKGKAALLYSESATLAQTATFDNCKFNASAKAEDKAAIEIDSSLGTNYDVYIKKCAETGFDLGNVSGNSLWNQKKGNLTNLWVDGVQKLTRE
;
A
#
# COMPACT_ATOMS: atom_id res chain seq x y z
N MET A 1 12.44 -53.48 -36.19
CA MET A 1 11.42 -53.96 -35.26
C MET A 1 11.85 -53.56 -33.85
N LYS A 2 11.25 -52.52 -33.28
CA LYS A 2 11.39 -52.16 -31.86
C LYS A 2 9.99 -51.88 -31.36
N THR A 3 9.53 -52.75 -30.48
CA THR A 3 8.22 -52.82 -29.86
C THR A 3 8.08 -51.69 -28.86
N LYS A 4 7.06 -50.85 -29.01
CA LYS A 4 6.67 -49.84 -28.02
C LYS A 4 5.76 -50.53 -27.00
N LEU A 5 6.14 -50.45 -25.74
CA LEU A 5 5.34 -50.90 -24.60
C LEU A 5 4.40 -49.74 -24.20
N PHE A 6 3.11 -49.89 -24.47
CA PHE A 6 2.04 -49.00 -23.94
C PHE A 6 1.66 -49.49 -22.56
N SER A 7 1.87 -48.68 -21.56
CA SER A 7 1.33 -48.90 -20.21
C SER A 7 -0.06 -48.27 -20.12
N MET A 8 -1.06 -49.15 -20.09
CA MET A 8 -2.48 -48.82 -19.99
C MET A 8 -2.85 -48.75 -18.49
N PHE A 9 -3.12 -47.56 -17.97
CA PHE A 9 -3.73 -47.42 -16.65
C PHE A 9 -5.24 -47.60 -16.78
N ALA A 10 -5.73 -48.67 -16.19
CA ALA A 10 -7.16 -48.95 -16.10
C ALA A 10 -7.81 -48.10 -15.01
N VAL A 11 -8.80 -47.30 -15.40
CA VAL A 11 -9.72 -46.63 -14.47
C VAL A 11 -10.75 -47.62 -13.99
N VAL A 12 -10.70 -47.98 -12.70
CA VAL A 12 -11.76 -48.75 -12.05
C VAL A 12 -12.77 -47.75 -11.49
N ALA A 13 -13.91 -47.65 -12.14
CA ALA A 13 -15.09 -46.95 -11.61
C ALA A 13 -15.83 -47.91 -10.67
N MET A 14 -15.81 -47.69 -9.37
CA MET A 14 -16.71 -48.31 -8.41
C MET A 14 -17.89 -47.38 -8.13
N LEU A 15 -19.06 -47.83 -8.58
CA LEU A 15 -20.35 -47.33 -8.15
C LEU A 15 -20.61 -47.80 -6.70
N LEU A 16 -20.77 -46.89 -5.79
CA LEU A 16 -21.34 -47.17 -4.48
C LEU A 16 -22.70 -46.49 -4.36
N THR A 17 -23.67 -47.33 -4.07
CA THR A 17 -25.07 -47.02 -3.84
C THR A 17 -25.28 -46.29 -2.51
N THR A 18 -26.21 -45.35 -2.54
CA THR A 18 -26.73 -44.55 -1.42
C THR A 18 -27.24 -45.37 -0.26
N SER A 19 -26.84 -44.95 0.95
CA SER A 19 -27.63 -45.10 2.16
C SER A 19 -27.52 -43.85 3.01
N CYS A 20 -28.66 -43.25 3.34
CA CYS A 20 -28.79 -42.16 4.29
C CYS A 20 -28.55 -42.65 5.72
N SER A 21 -27.77 -41.97 6.49
CA SER A 21 -28.03 -41.39 7.82
C SER A 21 -26.79 -41.16 8.63
N ASN A 22 -26.81 -40.06 9.38
CA ASN A 22 -25.99 -39.62 10.53
C ASN A 22 -24.70 -38.87 10.26
N ASP A 23 -24.62 -37.72 10.94
CA ASP A 23 -23.44 -36.94 11.23
C ASP A 23 -22.25 -37.79 11.67
N GLU A 24 -21.41 -38.18 10.75
CA GLU A 24 -20.04 -38.62 11.02
C GLU A 24 -19.09 -37.60 10.42
N THR A 25 -18.36 -36.90 11.29
CA THR A 25 -17.16 -36.20 10.88
C THR A 25 -16.24 -37.21 10.20
N ASN A 26 -16.16 -37.17 8.87
CA ASN A 26 -15.20 -37.98 8.11
C ASN A 26 -13.78 -37.55 8.54
N GLU A 27 -13.21 -38.24 9.51
CA GLU A 27 -11.77 -38.14 9.81
C GLU A 27 -11.02 -38.61 8.56
N LEU A 28 -10.35 -37.70 7.89
CA LEU A 28 -9.51 -37.98 6.72
C LEU A 28 -8.37 -38.92 7.17
N ILE A 29 -8.30 -40.14 6.63
CA ILE A 29 -7.24 -41.11 6.96
C ILE A 29 -5.93 -40.63 6.33
N SER A 30 -4.90 -40.40 7.14
CA SER A 30 -3.58 -40.00 6.68
C SER A 30 -2.99 -41.05 5.72
N GLY A 31 -2.47 -40.58 4.58
CA GLY A 31 -1.89 -41.41 3.53
C GLY A 31 -2.84 -41.82 2.41
N GLU A 32 -4.15 -41.57 2.54
CA GLU A 32 -5.12 -41.81 1.45
C GLU A 32 -5.24 -40.61 0.51
N PRO A 33 -5.54 -40.84 -0.78
CA PRO A 33 -5.76 -39.76 -1.73
C PRO A 33 -7.03 -38.95 -1.38
N VAL A 34 -6.90 -37.62 -1.38
CA VAL A 34 -8.04 -36.70 -1.22
C VAL A 34 -8.07 -35.72 -2.39
N THR A 35 -9.26 -35.50 -2.95
CA THR A 35 -9.44 -34.50 -4.00
C THR A 35 -9.93 -33.19 -3.38
N THR A 36 -9.16 -32.13 -3.59
CA THR A 36 -9.42 -30.79 -3.05
C THR A 36 -9.62 -29.81 -4.21
N SER A 37 -10.59 -28.92 -4.06
CA SER A 37 -10.85 -27.84 -5.02
C SER A 37 -10.32 -26.51 -4.49
N PHE A 38 -9.51 -25.82 -5.30
CA PHE A 38 -8.93 -24.51 -5.01
C PHE A 38 -9.59 -23.49 -5.94
N LYS A 39 -10.38 -22.58 -5.39
CA LYS A 39 -10.92 -21.45 -6.16
C LYS A 39 -9.82 -20.38 -6.27
N VAL A 40 -9.13 -20.34 -7.40
CA VAL A 40 -8.08 -19.38 -7.69
C VAL A 40 -8.69 -18.10 -8.24
N GLN A 41 -8.29 -16.95 -7.70
CA GLN A 41 -8.88 -15.65 -8.04
C GLN A 41 -7.81 -14.60 -8.34
N LEU A 42 -8.00 -13.85 -9.44
CA LEU A 42 -7.24 -12.62 -9.73
C LEU A 42 -7.64 -11.52 -8.74
N PRO A 43 -6.74 -10.56 -8.44
CA PRO A 43 -7.12 -9.39 -7.68
C PRO A 43 -8.30 -8.68 -8.35
N ASN A 44 -9.19 -8.11 -7.54
CA ASN A 44 -10.23 -7.26 -8.07
C ASN A 44 -9.60 -6.00 -8.68
N SER A 45 -10.24 -5.42 -9.69
CA SER A 45 -9.83 -4.11 -10.21
C SER A 45 -9.81 -3.12 -9.05
N ILE A 46 -8.72 -2.36 -8.95
CA ILE A 46 -8.55 -1.36 -7.91
C ILE A 46 -9.72 -0.40 -7.95
N GLY A 47 -10.40 -0.33 -6.81
CA GLY A 47 -11.62 0.38 -6.58
C GLY A 47 -11.67 1.79 -7.16
N THR A 48 -12.54 1.94 -8.06
CA THR A 48 -13.65 2.86 -8.02
C THR A 48 -14.80 2.08 -8.61
N ARG A 49 -15.89 1.91 -7.88
CA ARG A 49 -17.14 1.48 -8.50
C ARG A 49 -17.30 2.34 -9.74
N PRO A 50 -17.45 1.78 -10.95
CA PRO A 50 -17.64 2.59 -12.11
C PRO A 50 -18.94 3.38 -11.91
N ASN A 51 -18.82 4.65 -11.60
CA ASN A 51 -19.87 5.59 -11.90
C ASN A 51 -20.09 5.46 -13.40
N LYS A 52 -21.34 5.33 -13.81
CA LYS A 52 -21.74 5.25 -15.23
C LYS A 52 -21.02 6.36 -16.00
N GLY A 53 -19.94 6.00 -16.74
CA GLY A 53 -19.08 6.96 -17.43
C GLY A 53 -17.62 7.03 -16.92
N ALA A 54 -17.22 6.21 -15.93
CA ALA A 54 -15.82 6.16 -15.48
C ALA A 54 -14.92 5.60 -16.58
N LYS A 55 -13.80 6.30 -16.82
CA LYS A 55 -12.74 5.85 -17.73
C LYS A 55 -12.13 4.56 -17.21
N LYS A 56 -11.72 3.68 -18.11
CA LYS A 56 -11.03 2.42 -17.80
C LYS A 56 -9.68 2.71 -17.12
N ALA A 57 -9.33 1.96 -16.09
CA ALA A 57 -8.01 2.02 -15.48
C ALA A 57 -7.16 0.83 -15.94
N PHE A 58 -5.85 1.04 -16.09
CA PHE A 58 -4.91 -0.08 -16.24
C PHE A 58 -4.90 -0.96 -14.98
N ALA A 59 -4.46 -2.20 -15.15
CA ALA A 59 -4.30 -3.18 -14.08
C ALA A 59 -5.64 -3.64 -13.45
N ASP A 60 -6.65 -3.82 -14.30
CA ASP A 60 -7.91 -4.41 -13.88
C ASP A 60 -7.90 -5.95 -13.86
N GLY A 61 -6.79 -6.57 -14.26
CA GLY A 61 -6.59 -8.02 -14.32
C GLY A 61 -7.39 -8.75 -15.41
N MET A 62 -8.07 -8.01 -16.31
CA MET A 62 -8.92 -8.62 -17.33
C MET A 62 -8.14 -9.20 -18.51
N THR A 63 -6.87 -8.85 -18.65
CA THR A 63 -6.00 -9.35 -19.73
C THR A 63 -5.43 -10.73 -19.43
N ALA A 64 -5.37 -11.15 -18.17
CA ALA A 64 -4.96 -12.50 -17.80
C ALA A 64 -6.07 -13.52 -18.12
N THR A 65 -5.81 -14.39 -19.10
CA THR A 65 -6.81 -15.35 -19.64
C THR A 65 -6.47 -16.80 -19.37
N VAL A 66 -5.20 -17.09 -19.00
CA VAL A 66 -4.71 -18.45 -18.74
C VAL A 66 -4.10 -18.51 -17.35
N LEU A 67 -4.52 -19.53 -16.58
CA LEU A 67 -3.90 -19.94 -15.33
C LEU A 67 -3.06 -21.18 -15.57
N LYS A 68 -1.75 -21.12 -15.30
CA LYS A 68 -0.85 -22.27 -15.21
C LYS A 68 -0.65 -22.63 -13.73
N TYR A 69 -0.57 -23.92 -13.43
CA TYR A 69 -0.29 -24.39 -12.08
C TYR A 69 0.55 -25.65 -12.07
N MET A 70 1.36 -25.81 -11.04
CA MET A 70 2.20 -26.99 -10.75
C MET A 70 2.15 -27.29 -9.27
N VAL A 71 2.46 -28.54 -8.90
CA VAL A 71 2.51 -28.95 -7.49
C VAL A 71 3.90 -29.54 -7.19
N PHE A 72 4.49 -29.06 -6.12
CA PHE A 72 5.77 -29.55 -5.59
C PHE A 72 5.55 -30.14 -4.19
N ASP A 73 6.40 -31.08 -3.79
CA ASP A 73 6.47 -31.54 -2.41
C ASP A 73 7.18 -30.53 -1.48
N GLU A 74 7.29 -30.85 -0.21
CA GLU A 74 8.00 -30.00 0.78
C GLU A 74 9.48 -29.78 0.45
N ASN A 75 10.11 -30.67 -0.32
CA ASN A 75 11.50 -30.62 -0.75
C ASN A 75 11.68 -29.95 -2.11
N ASN A 76 10.61 -29.35 -2.68
CA ASN A 76 10.54 -28.73 -4.00
C ASN A 76 10.75 -29.72 -5.17
N ASN A 77 10.47 -31.02 -4.99
CA ASN A 77 10.39 -31.95 -6.10
C ASN A 77 9.02 -31.82 -6.79
N LEU A 78 9.02 -31.83 -8.13
CA LEU A 78 7.80 -31.74 -8.91
C LEU A 78 6.95 -33.01 -8.72
N VAL A 79 5.70 -32.84 -8.25
CA VAL A 79 4.71 -33.90 -8.03
C VAL A 79 3.66 -33.93 -9.13
N ILE A 80 3.15 -32.77 -9.51
CA ILE A 80 2.21 -32.60 -10.60
C ILE A 80 2.82 -31.61 -11.60
N PRO A 81 3.06 -32.05 -12.86
CA PRO A 81 3.62 -31.18 -13.88
C PRO A 81 2.67 -30.05 -14.26
N ALA A 82 3.19 -29.07 -15.02
CA ALA A 82 2.45 -27.92 -15.45
C ALA A 82 1.13 -28.30 -16.14
N ALA A 83 0.05 -27.73 -15.66
CA ALA A 83 -1.27 -27.80 -16.25
C ALA A 83 -1.85 -26.40 -16.42
N GLU A 84 -2.80 -26.27 -17.36
CA GLU A 84 -3.40 -24.98 -17.72
C GLU A 84 -4.92 -25.01 -17.58
N LYS A 85 -5.49 -23.86 -17.23
CA LYS A 85 -6.93 -23.61 -17.27
C LYS A 85 -7.20 -22.18 -17.75
N ALA A 86 -8.32 -22.01 -18.43
CA ALA A 86 -8.83 -20.66 -18.67
C ALA A 86 -9.22 -20.01 -17.34
N ILE A 87 -8.92 -18.72 -17.20
CA ILE A 87 -9.34 -17.92 -16.07
C ILE A 87 -10.06 -16.66 -16.57
N ASN A 88 -11.19 -16.36 -15.93
CA ASN A 88 -11.92 -15.11 -16.11
C ASN A 88 -12.30 -14.62 -14.70
N ARG A 89 -11.46 -13.80 -14.11
CA ARG A 89 -11.49 -13.37 -12.70
C ARG A 89 -11.21 -14.49 -11.71
N SER A 90 -11.81 -15.65 -11.87
CA SER A 90 -11.54 -16.83 -11.05
C SER A 90 -11.74 -18.11 -11.83
N THR A 91 -11.11 -19.19 -11.34
CA THR A 91 -11.32 -20.56 -11.86
C THR A 91 -11.08 -21.56 -10.73
N ASP A 92 -11.69 -22.73 -10.81
CA ASP A 92 -11.51 -23.81 -9.84
C ASP A 92 -10.45 -24.79 -10.35
N VAL A 93 -9.45 -25.10 -9.53
CA VAL A 93 -8.41 -26.11 -9.77
C VAL A 93 -8.66 -27.29 -8.83
N GLN A 94 -8.89 -28.50 -9.37
CA GLN A 94 -9.03 -29.71 -8.59
C GLN A 94 -7.72 -30.49 -8.61
N LEU A 95 -7.25 -30.86 -7.43
CA LEU A 95 -6.03 -31.64 -7.23
C LEU A 95 -6.31 -32.84 -6.33
N THR A 96 -5.80 -34.01 -6.73
CA THR A 96 -5.82 -35.21 -5.88
C THR A 96 -4.46 -35.36 -5.23
N LEU A 97 -4.41 -35.24 -3.92
CA LEU A 97 -3.20 -35.20 -3.12
C LEU A 97 -3.27 -36.23 -1.97
N ILE A 98 -2.15 -36.61 -1.40
CA ILE A 98 -2.10 -37.58 -0.28
C ILE A 98 -2.34 -36.87 1.04
N THR A 99 -3.38 -37.26 1.76
CA THR A 99 -3.78 -36.70 3.05
C THR A 99 -2.62 -36.66 4.06
N GLY A 100 -2.46 -35.51 4.72
CA GLY A 100 -1.42 -35.26 5.71
C GLY A 100 -0.06 -34.85 5.14
N LYS A 101 0.17 -34.97 3.82
CA LYS A 101 1.41 -34.49 3.19
C LYS A 101 1.33 -33.00 2.89
N LYS A 102 2.48 -32.33 2.97
CA LYS A 102 2.63 -30.90 2.63
C LYS A 102 3.04 -30.72 1.19
N TYR A 103 2.44 -29.76 0.54
CA TYR A 103 2.67 -29.41 -0.86
C TYR A 103 2.83 -27.92 -1.02
N LYS A 104 3.58 -27.52 -2.05
CA LYS A 104 3.64 -26.16 -2.57
C LYS A 104 2.94 -26.11 -3.93
N ILE A 105 1.81 -25.45 -4.01
CA ILE A 105 1.03 -25.31 -5.23
C ILE A 105 1.35 -23.92 -5.80
N VAL A 106 2.02 -23.86 -6.94
CA VAL A 106 2.33 -22.61 -7.62
C VAL A 106 1.27 -22.32 -8.67
N PHE A 107 0.84 -21.07 -8.69
CA PHE A 107 -0.11 -20.53 -9.65
C PHE A 107 0.53 -19.36 -10.39
N TRP A 108 0.29 -19.29 -11.71
CA TRP A 108 0.69 -18.19 -12.58
C TRP A 108 -0.45 -17.89 -13.54
N ALA A 109 -0.97 -16.67 -13.52
CA ALA A 109 -2.02 -16.22 -14.43
C ALA A 109 -1.51 -15.05 -15.27
N ALA A 110 -1.67 -15.13 -16.59
CA ALA A 110 -1.25 -14.11 -17.53
C ALA A 110 -2.09 -14.18 -18.81
N ASN A 111 -1.86 -13.25 -19.73
CA ASN A 111 -2.33 -13.37 -21.11
C ASN A 111 -1.58 -14.55 -21.79
N ALA A 112 -2.30 -15.32 -22.60
CA ALA A 112 -1.71 -16.48 -23.29
C ALA A 112 -0.55 -16.10 -24.22
N GLU A 113 -0.60 -14.90 -24.80
CA GLU A 113 0.39 -14.39 -25.77
C GLU A 113 1.50 -13.55 -25.09
N ALA A 114 1.43 -13.37 -23.78
CA ALA A 114 2.45 -12.61 -23.06
C ALA A 114 3.81 -13.33 -23.10
N PRO A 115 4.93 -12.59 -23.14
CA PRO A 115 6.27 -13.16 -23.36
C PRO A 115 6.84 -13.81 -22.10
N TYR A 116 6.07 -14.71 -21.48
CA TYR A 116 6.43 -15.44 -20.26
C TYR A 116 6.56 -16.93 -20.53
N THR A 117 7.67 -17.52 -20.09
CA THR A 117 7.87 -18.97 -20.10
C THR A 117 8.03 -19.49 -18.68
N ILE A 118 7.53 -20.70 -18.41
CA ILE A 118 7.67 -21.35 -17.10
C ILE A 118 8.28 -22.73 -17.33
N ASP A 119 9.34 -23.05 -16.60
CA ASP A 119 9.97 -24.36 -16.63
C ASP A 119 9.45 -25.31 -15.51
N GLU A 120 9.87 -26.57 -15.54
CA GLU A 120 9.46 -27.61 -14.59
C GLU A 120 9.96 -27.38 -13.15
N THR A 121 10.85 -26.39 -12.94
CA THR A 121 11.31 -25.99 -11.60
C THR A 121 10.45 -24.86 -11.01
N GLY A 122 9.42 -24.40 -11.72
CA GLY A 122 8.60 -23.25 -11.34
C GLY A 122 9.30 -21.91 -11.54
N LYS A 123 10.32 -21.86 -12.40
CA LYS A 123 10.99 -20.60 -12.76
C LYS A 123 10.30 -19.97 -13.96
N VAL A 124 9.81 -18.74 -13.78
CA VAL A 124 9.30 -17.88 -14.84
C VAL A 124 10.46 -17.11 -15.47
N THR A 125 10.49 -17.03 -16.78
CA THR A 125 11.39 -16.14 -17.52
C THR A 125 10.59 -15.15 -18.33
N VAL A 126 10.95 -13.86 -18.22
CA VAL A 126 10.36 -12.73 -18.95
C VAL A 126 11.27 -12.42 -20.14
N ASN A 127 10.74 -12.48 -21.35
CA ASN A 127 11.43 -11.99 -22.53
C ASN A 127 11.03 -10.53 -22.79
N TYR A 128 11.94 -9.60 -22.51
CA TYR A 128 11.70 -8.16 -22.72
C TYR A 128 11.93 -7.69 -24.14
N GLU A 129 12.42 -8.55 -25.04
CA GLU A 129 12.70 -8.19 -26.43
C GLU A 129 11.41 -7.87 -27.20
N GLY A 130 11.36 -6.69 -27.81
CA GLY A 130 10.20 -6.23 -28.59
C GLY A 130 8.98 -5.81 -27.78
N MET A 131 9.06 -5.74 -26.46
CA MET A 131 7.99 -5.18 -25.64
C MET A 131 7.75 -3.72 -25.99
N LYS A 132 6.51 -3.29 -25.84
CA LYS A 132 6.08 -1.90 -26.07
C LYS A 132 5.56 -1.29 -24.77
N THR A 133 5.69 0.03 -24.65
CA THR A 133 4.99 0.76 -23.57
C THR A 133 3.48 0.62 -23.71
N ASN A 134 2.75 0.85 -22.63
CA ASN A 134 1.28 0.89 -22.64
C ASN A 134 0.61 -0.42 -23.05
N ASP A 135 1.27 -1.55 -22.81
CA ASP A 135 0.76 -2.89 -23.11
C ASP A 135 0.20 -3.56 -21.86
N GLU A 136 -1.12 -3.50 -21.71
CA GLU A 136 -1.83 -4.10 -20.58
C GLU A 136 -1.80 -5.64 -20.61
N SER A 137 -1.50 -6.26 -21.75
CA SER A 137 -1.39 -7.72 -21.86
C SER A 137 -0.22 -8.30 -21.07
N LEU A 138 0.71 -7.44 -20.63
CA LEU A 138 1.87 -7.82 -19.81
C LEU A 138 1.52 -7.94 -18.31
N ASP A 139 0.29 -7.62 -17.90
CA ASP A 139 -0.14 -7.81 -16.50
C ASP A 139 -0.21 -9.31 -16.17
N ALA A 140 0.48 -9.73 -15.10
CA ALA A 140 0.52 -11.12 -14.68
C ALA A 140 0.50 -11.26 -13.16
N PHE A 141 0.05 -12.43 -12.71
CA PHE A 141 -0.25 -12.71 -11.32
C PHE A 141 0.30 -14.06 -10.91
N CYS A 142 0.76 -14.19 -9.69
CA CYS A 142 1.28 -15.46 -9.18
C CYS A 142 0.93 -15.67 -7.70
N ARG A 143 1.09 -16.92 -7.28
CA ARG A 143 1.13 -17.31 -5.86
C ARG A 143 1.79 -18.67 -5.71
N CYS A 144 2.61 -18.84 -4.68
CA CYS A 144 2.93 -20.13 -4.10
C CYS A 144 2.02 -20.32 -2.89
N TYR A 145 1.17 -21.35 -2.92
CA TYR A 145 0.25 -21.70 -1.83
C TYR A 145 0.72 -22.97 -1.14
N GLU A 146 1.16 -22.85 0.10
CA GLU A 146 1.51 -24.00 0.92
C GLU A 146 0.25 -24.65 1.47
N TYR A 147 0.12 -25.96 1.26
CA TYR A 147 -1.08 -26.71 1.61
C TYR A 147 -0.74 -28.06 2.22
N THR A 148 -1.35 -28.37 3.36
CA THR A 148 -1.37 -29.74 3.90
C THR A 148 -2.63 -30.43 3.40
N ALA A 149 -2.49 -31.51 2.65
CA ALA A 149 -3.64 -32.19 2.06
C ALA A 149 -4.60 -32.70 3.13
N GLY A 150 -5.90 -32.38 2.95
CA GLY A 150 -6.95 -32.62 3.93
C GLY A 150 -7.22 -31.47 4.90
N ALA A 151 -6.40 -30.42 4.91
CA ALA A 151 -6.69 -29.21 5.67
C ALA A 151 -7.73 -28.32 4.96
N GLU A 152 -8.26 -27.34 5.68
CA GLU A 152 -9.13 -26.32 5.11
C GLU A 152 -8.38 -25.48 4.07
N VAL A 153 -9.03 -25.19 2.96
CA VAL A 153 -8.47 -24.38 1.87
C VAL A 153 -8.90 -22.93 2.02
N GLU A 154 -7.96 -22.01 1.87
CA GLU A 154 -8.28 -20.60 1.70
C GLU A 154 -9.22 -20.42 0.49
N ASN A 155 -10.37 -19.81 0.68
CA ASN A 155 -11.37 -19.64 -0.36
C ASN A 155 -11.81 -18.18 -0.48
N PRO A 156 -11.41 -17.47 -1.54
CA PRO A 156 -10.57 -17.90 -2.67
C PRO A 156 -9.07 -17.78 -2.41
N VAL A 157 -8.26 -18.59 -3.10
CA VAL A 157 -6.81 -18.42 -3.23
C VAL A 157 -6.53 -17.23 -4.15
N LYS A 158 -6.17 -16.10 -3.57
CA LYS A 158 -5.95 -14.84 -4.31
C LYS A 158 -4.53 -14.76 -4.84
N LEU A 159 -4.36 -14.36 -6.09
CA LEU A 159 -3.07 -14.11 -6.74
C LEU A 159 -2.63 -12.64 -6.53
N TYR A 160 -1.34 -12.36 -6.72
CA TYR A 160 -0.74 -11.03 -6.64
C TYR A 160 0.19 -10.77 -7.81
N ARG A 161 0.55 -9.50 -8.07
CA ARG A 161 1.48 -9.10 -9.14
C ARG A 161 2.92 -9.15 -8.66
N PRO A 162 3.81 -9.92 -9.31
CA PRO A 162 5.25 -9.85 -9.05
C PRO A 162 5.92 -8.64 -9.72
N PHE A 163 5.18 -7.89 -10.51
CA PHE A 163 5.64 -6.70 -11.23
C PHE A 163 5.33 -5.43 -10.45
N ALA A 164 6.21 -4.43 -10.57
CA ALA A 164 5.87 -3.04 -10.34
C ALA A 164 5.20 -2.48 -11.60
N GLN A 165 4.23 -1.58 -11.47
CA GLN A 165 3.72 -0.79 -12.58
C GLN A 165 4.36 0.61 -12.51
N LEU A 166 5.13 0.97 -13.53
CA LEU A 166 5.71 2.29 -13.69
C LEU A 166 4.79 3.15 -14.56
N ASN A 167 4.32 4.26 -14.01
CA ASN A 167 3.42 5.18 -14.69
C ASN A 167 4.08 6.55 -14.84
N VAL A 168 3.87 7.20 -16.00
CA VAL A 168 4.30 8.57 -16.24
C VAL A 168 3.11 9.42 -16.65
N GLY A 169 2.93 10.56 -15.99
CA GLY A 169 1.84 11.50 -16.24
C GLY A 169 2.29 12.94 -16.31
N THR A 170 1.57 13.77 -17.07
CA THR A 170 1.91 15.18 -17.20
C THR A 170 0.73 16.11 -16.95
N LYS A 171 1.03 17.31 -16.45
CA LYS A 171 0.04 18.37 -16.21
C LYS A 171 0.06 19.44 -17.31
N ASP A 172 1.07 19.45 -18.15
CA ASP A 172 1.32 20.50 -19.14
C ASP A 172 1.03 20.12 -20.59
N MET A 173 0.24 19.04 -20.80
CA MET A 173 -0.17 18.60 -22.15
C MET A 173 -0.83 19.72 -22.95
N ASP A 174 -1.76 20.47 -22.34
CA ASP A 174 -2.43 21.59 -23.03
C ASP A 174 -1.47 22.70 -23.46
N LYS A 175 -0.42 22.95 -22.67
CA LYS A 175 0.64 23.90 -23.03
C LYS A 175 1.45 23.40 -24.22
N ALA A 176 1.82 22.11 -24.19
CA ALA A 176 2.56 21.48 -25.29
C ALA A 176 1.75 21.49 -26.58
N VAL A 177 0.45 21.17 -26.53
CA VAL A 177 -0.45 21.24 -27.70
C VAL A 177 -0.56 22.67 -28.26
N LYS A 178 -0.69 23.67 -27.39
CA LYS A 178 -0.68 25.10 -27.83
C LYS A 178 0.67 25.49 -28.46
N ALA A 179 1.76 24.85 -28.06
CA ALA A 179 3.08 25.05 -28.67
C ALA A 179 3.32 24.22 -29.95
N GLY A 180 2.32 23.44 -30.40
CA GLY A 180 2.36 22.69 -31.65
C GLY A 180 2.55 21.19 -31.52
N PHE A 181 2.66 20.62 -30.27
CA PHE A 181 2.75 19.19 -30.06
C PHE A 181 1.45 18.47 -30.43
N LYS A 182 1.54 17.40 -31.20
CA LYS A 182 0.39 16.65 -31.70
C LYS A 182 0.04 15.47 -30.78
N LYS A 183 -0.81 15.71 -29.78
CA LYS A 183 -1.22 14.70 -28.81
C LYS A 183 -1.75 13.40 -29.45
N ALA A 184 -2.47 13.49 -30.58
CA ALA A 184 -3.03 12.31 -31.25
C ALA A 184 -1.97 11.38 -31.87
N ASP A 185 -0.80 11.91 -32.22
CA ASP A 185 0.31 11.15 -32.81
C ASP A 185 1.36 10.76 -31.75
N ALA A 186 1.14 11.16 -30.50
CA ALA A 186 2.11 10.99 -29.43
C ALA A 186 2.36 9.51 -29.09
N LYS A 187 3.65 9.15 -29.02
CA LYS A 187 4.13 7.83 -28.62
C LYS A 187 5.22 7.98 -27.58
N THR A 188 5.29 7.01 -26.67
CA THR A 188 6.30 6.98 -25.60
C THR A 188 7.18 5.75 -25.71
N LYS A 189 8.40 5.87 -25.19
CA LYS A 189 9.41 4.81 -25.05
C LYS A 189 9.99 4.91 -23.64
N VAL A 190 10.24 3.75 -23.03
CA VAL A 190 10.84 3.66 -21.69
C VAL A 190 12.06 2.73 -21.74
N GLN A 191 13.14 3.13 -21.07
CA GLN A 191 14.32 2.30 -20.87
C GLN A 191 14.69 2.30 -19.39
N VAL A 192 14.91 1.12 -18.83
CA VAL A 192 15.26 0.92 -17.41
C VAL A 192 16.37 -0.12 -17.33
N SER A 193 17.42 0.18 -16.56
CA SER A 193 18.53 -0.74 -16.38
C SER A 193 18.40 -1.52 -15.08
N GLY A 194 18.95 -2.74 -15.03
CA GLY A 194 19.05 -3.54 -13.82
C GLY A 194 17.72 -4.16 -13.38
N ILE A 195 16.83 -4.48 -14.30
CA ILE A 195 15.54 -5.14 -14.02
C ILE A 195 15.70 -6.66 -14.11
N ALA A 196 15.12 -7.38 -13.15
CA ALA A 196 15.13 -8.84 -13.16
C ALA A 196 14.35 -9.40 -14.37
N ASN A 197 14.83 -10.51 -14.94
CA ASN A 197 14.12 -11.21 -16.00
C ASN A 197 13.64 -12.62 -15.61
N THR A 198 13.95 -13.07 -14.39
CA THR A 198 13.48 -14.38 -13.91
C THR A 198 12.87 -14.28 -12.53
N LEU A 199 11.84 -15.10 -12.28
CA LEU A 199 11.16 -15.23 -11.00
C LEU A 199 11.03 -16.72 -10.64
N ASN A 200 11.46 -17.11 -9.45
CA ASN A 200 11.16 -18.41 -8.91
C ASN A 200 9.80 -18.37 -8.19
N LEU A 201 8.80 -19.08 -8.69
CA LEU A 201 7.44 -19.07 -8.15
C LEU A 201 7.35 -19.67 -6.73
N ILE A 202 8.26 -20.60 -6.39
CA ILE A 202 8.24 -21.25 -5.07
C ILE A 202 8.75 -20.29 -3.99
N THR A 203 9.83 -19.55 -4.28
CA THR A 203 10.48 -18.68 -3.29
C THR A 203 10.10 -17.21 -3.40
N GLY A 204 9.50 -16.80 -4.54
CA GLY A 204 9.24 -15.39 -4.85
C GLY A 204 10.50 -14.57 -5.20
N GLN A 205 11.68 -15.21 -5.22
CA GLN A 205 12.94 -14.54 -5.53
C GLN A 205 13.11 -14.27 -7.02
N VAL A 206 13.66 -13.10 -7.34
CA VAL A 206 13.98 -12.69 -8.71
C VAL A 206 15.48 -12.74 -8.95
N SER A 207 15.88 -12.88 -10.21
CA SER A 207 17.29 -12.89 -10.64
C SER A 207 17.41 -12.51 -12.12
N GLY A 208 18.65 -12.47 -12.65
CA GLY A 208 18.92 -12.22 -14.05
C GLY A 208 18.69 -10.75 -14.41
N GLU A 209 19.50 -9.85 -13.83
CA GLU A 209 19.44 -8.42 -14.18
C GLU A 209 19.69 -8.18 -15.66
N THR A 210 18.84 -7.35 -16.28
CA THR A 210 18.92 -6.96 -17.68
C THR A 210 18.47 -5.52 -17.89
N ASP A 211 18.87 -4.94 -18.99
CA ASP A 211 18.33 -3.66 -19.44
C ASP A 211 17.04 -3.89 -20.21
N VAL A 212 15.99 -3.21 -19.77
CA VAL A 212 14.65 -3.29 -20.39
C VAL A 212 14.45 -2.08 -21.28
N THR A 213 13.99 -2.32 -22.50
CA THR A 213 13.51 -1.29 -23.42
C THR A 213 12.08 -1.64 -23.81
N CYS A 214 11.14 -0.78 -23.42
CA CYS A 214 9.77 -0.81 -23.92
C CYS A 214 9.66 0.18 -25.08
N ASP A 215 9.49 -0.33 -26.29
CA ASP A 215 9.54 0.43 -27.53
C ASP A 215 8.34 1.37 -27.70
N LEU A 216 8.47 2.27 -28.67
CA LEU A 216 7.46 3.30 -28.96
C LEU A 216 6.06 2.72 -29.17
N ASN A 217 5.12 3.19 -28.36
CA ASN A 217 3.70 2.93 -28.53
C ASN A 217 2.87 4.19 -28.22
N ALA A 218 1.65 4.25 -28.75
CA ALA A 218 0.74 5.35 -28.54
C ALA A 218 0.48 5.59 -27.05
N ILE A 219 0.37 6.85 -26.64
CA ILE A 219 -0.01 7.19 -25.27
C ILE A 219 -1.42 6.65 -24.94
N PRO A 220 -1.71 6.32 -23.67
CA PRO A 220 -3.01 5.81 -23.27
C PRO A 220 -4.16 6.78 -23.63
N THR A 221 -5.26 6.21 -24.12
CA THR A 221 -6.46 6.98 -24.48
C THR A 221 -7.67 6.35 -23.82
N GLY A 222 -8.32 7.11 -22.94
CA GLY A 222 -9.51 6.63 -22.21
C GLY A 222 -9.22 6.14 -20.79
N GLU A 223 -7.97 5.91 -20.43
CA GLU A 223 -7.52 5.56 -19.09
C GLU A 223 -7.32 6.83 -18.25
N THR A 224 -7.42 6.65 -16.93
CA THR A 224 -7.20 7.73 -15.96
C THR A 224 -5.86 7.52 -15.27
N PHE A 225 -5.00 8.55 -15.28
CA PHE A 225 -3.76 8.52 -14.50
C PHE A 225 -4.09 8.42 -12.99
N PRO A 226 -3.32 7.68 -12.18
CA PRO A 226 -3.60 7.50 -10.75
C PRO A 226 -3.72 8.80 -9.95
N LYS A 227 -3.05 9.87 -10.39
CA LYS A 227 -3.15 11.21 -9.79
C LYS A 227 -4.11 12.09 -10.59
N GLU A 228 -5.10 12.67 -9.91
CA GLU A 228 -6.09 13.54 -10.53
C GLU A 228 -5.45 14.79 -11.19
N GLY A 229 -5.96 15.17 -12.36
CA GLY A 229 -5.52 16.35 -13.09
C GLY A 229 -4.25 16.16 -13.93
N TYR A 230 -3.80 14.93 -14.14
CA TYR A 230 -2.68 14.59 -15.01
C TYR A 230 -3.14 13.77 -16.22
N ASP A 231 -2.56 14.07 -17.40
CA ASP A 231 -2.68 13.22 -18.59
C ASP A 231 -1.76 12.02 -18.47
N TYR A 232 -2.27 10.83 -18.81
CA TYR A 232 -1.48 9.60 -18.84
C TYR A 232 -0.56 9.59 -20.07
N LEU A 233 0.74 9.34 -19.85
CA LEU A 233 1.72 9.29 -20.95
C LEU A 233 2.29 7.89 -21.18
N SER A 234 2.67 7.17 -20.12
CA SER A 234 3.12 5.77 -20.25
C SER A 234 2.80 4.92 -19.03
N MET A 235 2.71 3.61 -19.28
CA MET A 235 2.55 2.57 -18.29
C MET A 235 3.37 1.35 -18.72
N ASP A 236 4.16 0.79 -17.77
CA ASP A 236 5.04 -0.34 -18.02
C ASP A 236 5.07 -1.30 -16.82
N TYR A 237 5.15 -2.61 -17.10
CA TYR A 237 5.28 -3.65 -16.08
C TYR A 237 6.74 -4.12 -15.99
N LEU A 238 7.34 -4.01 -14.81
CA LEU A 238 8.75 -4.34 -14.54
C LEU A 238 8.83 -5.40 -13.44
N LEU A 239 9.51 -6.52 -13.71
CA LEU A 239 9.64 -7.60 -12.74
C LEU A 239 10.58 -7.17 -11.59
N VAL A 240 10.05 -7.09 -10.39
CA VAL A 240 10.83 -6.76 -9.18
C VAL A 240 10.65 -7.79 -8.07
N GLY A 241 9.73 -8.74 -8.25
CA GLY A 241 9.49 -9.82 -7.32
C GLY A 241 8.78 -9.40 -6.04
N LYS A 242 8.86 -10.30 -5.07
CA LYS A 242 8.25 -10.17 -3.77
C LYS A 242 9.01 -9.11 -2.95
N GLU A 243 8.36 -8.06 -2.48
CA GLU A 243 8.85 -7.08 -1.49
C GLU A 243 10.10 -6.25 -1.85
N THR A 244 10.75 -6.44 -2.98
CA THR A 244 12.00 -5.76 -3.26
C THR A 244 11.76 -4.31 -3.65
N LYS A 245 12.22 -3.36 -2.84
CA LYS A 245 12.41 -1.96 -3.23
C LYS A 245 13.68 -1.89 -4.09
N THR A 246 13.52 -1.88 -5.39
CA THR A 246 14.62 -1.65 -6.31
C THR A 246 14.62 -0.17 -6.68
N VAL A 247 15.77 0.47 -6.66
CA VAL A 247 15.94 1.85 -7.12
C VAL A 247 16.61 1.83 -8.48
N VAL A 248 15.97 2.44 -9.49
CA VAL A 248 16.43 2.40 -10.88
C VAL A 248 16.47 3.79 -11.50
N ASP A 249 17.25 3.92 -12.56
CA ASP A 249 17.20 5.09 -13.44
C ASP A 249 16.32 4.78 -14.63
N VAL A 250 15.40 5.70 -14.94
CA VAL A 250 14.44 5.57 -16.03
C VAL A 250 14.74 6.62 -17.09
N LYS A 251 15.06 6.18 -18.30
CA LYS A 251 15.11 7.05 -19.48
C LYS A 251 13.76 6.96 -20.18
N TRP A 252 13.10 8.09 -20.29
CA TRP A 252 11.77 8.20 -20.87
C TRP A 252 11.77 9.18 -22.03
N GLN A 253 11.08 8.82 -23.08
CA GLN A 253 10.95 9.64 -24.29
C GLN A 253 9.48 9.73 -24.71
N ILE A 254 9.06 10.89 -25.18
CA ILE A 254 7.80 11.06 -25.90
C ILE A 254 8.07 11.79 -27.22
N THR A 255 7.39 11.36 -28.28
CA THR A 255 7.48 12.01 -29.60
C THR A 255 6.12 11.99 -30.31
N ASP A 256 5.84 13.05 -31.07
CA ASP A 256 4.70 13.13 -32.00
C ASP A 256 5.13 12.94 -33.46
N GLY A 257 6.39 12.49 -33.68
CA GLY A 257 7.01 12.34 -34.99
C GLY A 257 7.68 13.62 -35.51
N VAL A 258 7.46 14.77 -34.88
CA VAL A 258 8.06 16.07 -35.20
C VAL A 258 8.85 16.59 -34.01
N THR A 259 8.22 16.62 -32.86
CA THR A 259 8.82 17.06 -31.58
C THR A 259 9.13 15.83 -30.74
N THR A 260 10.33 15.81 -30.16
CA THR A 260 10.76 14.75 -29.21
C THR A 260 11.20 15.38 -27.91
N VAL A 261 10.72 14.83 -26.81
CA VAL A 261 11.11 15.22 -25.44
C VAL A 261 11.69 14.01 -24.73
N ASP A 262 12.94 14.14 -24.27
CA ASP A 262 13.64 13.13 -23.49
C ASP A 262 13.71 13.56 -22.02
N ARG A 263 13.54 12.61 -21.11
CA ARG A 263 13.70 12.79 -19.67
C ARG A 263 14.47 11.62 -19.06
N THR A 264 15.28 11.93 -18.07
CA THR A 264 15.91 10.91 -17.21
C THR A 264 15.44 11.14 -15.78
N PHE A 265 14.85 10.11 -15.20
CA PHE A 265 14.41 10.09 -13.82
C PHE A 265 15.36 9.18 -13.04
N THR A 266 16.10 9.74 -12.09
CA THR A 266 17.08 8.99 -11.30
C THR A 266 16.50 8.55 -9.97
N ASN A 267 17.00 7.42 -9.44
CA ASN A 267 16.60 6.89 -8.14
C ASN A 267 15.08 6.62 -8.04
N VAL A 268 14.47 6.13 -9.09
CA VAL A 268 13.04 5.78 -9.13
C VAL A 268 12.83 4.49 -8.34
N PRO A 269 12.06 4.51 -7.25
CA PRO A 269 11.81 3.31 -6.47
C PRO A 269 10.75 2.44 -7.15
N LEU A 270 11.01 1.14 -7.23
CA LEU A 270 10.07 0.13 -7.73
C LEU A 270 9.79 -0.91 -6.65
N ARG A 271 8.52 -1.32 -6.53
CA ARG A 271 8.11 -2.37 -5.60
C ARG A 271 7.10 -3.29 -6.27
N GLY A 272 7.27 -4.60 -6.11
CA GLY A 272 6.31 -5.59 -6.61
C GLY A 272 4.91 -5.35 -6.04
N ASN A 273 3.89 -5.52 -6.86
CA ASN A 273 2.49 -5.26 -6.53
C ASN A 273 2.14 -3.79 -6.19
N TYR A 274 2.99 -2.82 -6.57
CA TYR A 274 2.76 -1.39 -6.36
C TYR A 274 2.88 -0.61 -7.67
N ARG A 275 2.23 0.56 -7.70
CA ARG A 275 2.41 1.56 -8.74
C ARG A 275 3.49 2.55 -8.31
N THR A 276 4.41 2.85 -9.22
CA THR A 276 5.29 4.00 -9.10
C THR A 276 4.82 5.04 -10.10
N ASN A 277 4.42 6.21 -9.62
CA ASN A 277 3.88 7.29 -10.42
C ASN A 277 4.90 8.41 -10.51
N ILE A 278 5.39 8.70 -11.73
CA ILE A 278 6.21 9.86 -12.05
C ILE A 278 5.28 10.90 -12.68
N TYR A 279 5.23 12.11 -12.15
CA TYR A 279 4.32 13.14 -12.66
C TYR A 279 4.86 14.55 -12.45
N GLY A 280 4.47 15.48 -13.32
CA GLY A 280 4.91 16.86 -13.28
C GLY A 280 4.58 17.62 -14.57
N ASN A 281 5.30 18.70 -14.83
CA ASN A 281 5.29 19.41 -16.11
C ASN A 281 6.40 18.83 -17.01
N LEU A 282 6.17 17.67 -17.60
CA LEU A 282 7.21 16.90 -18.26
C LEU A 282 7.49 17.31 -19.71
N LEU A 283 6.55 18.01 -20.37
CA LEU A 283 6.63 18.34 -21.79
C LEU A 283 7.24 19.72 -22.05
N THR A 284 6.96 20.70 -21.19
CA THR A 284 7.35 22.10 -21.41
C THR A 284 8.33 22.65 -20.37
N ALA A 285 8.54 21.98 -19.25
CA ALA A 285 9.46 22.38 -18.18
C ALA A 285 10.43 21.26 -17.82
N THR A 286 11.59 21.60 -17.24
CA THR A 286 12.64 20.62 -16.90
C THR A 286 12.78 20.34 -15.41
N THR A 287 12.07 21.04 -14.54
CA THR A 287 12.38 21.08 -13.09
C THR A 287 11.21 20.81 -12.15
N ASP A 288 10.00 20.58 -12.65
CA ASP A 288 8.81 20.38 -11.81
C ASP A 288 8.31 18.93 -11.92
N MET A 289 8.89 18.06 -11.11
CA MET A 289 8.68 16.62 -11.18
C MET A 289 8.51 16.01 -9.79
N ASN A 290 7.59 15.07 -9.66
CA ASN A 290 7.35 14.27 -8.46
C ASN A 290 7.43 12.77 -8.77
N VAL A 291 7.91 11.98 -7.81
CA VAL A 291 7.89 10.52 -7.85
C VAL A 291 7.16 10.03 -6.62
N GLU A 292 6.14 9.21 -6.81
CA GLU A 292 5.30 8.68 -5.74
C GLU A 292 5.10 7.17 -5.92
N ILE A 293 5.25 6.39 -4.85
CA ILE A 293 4.82 4.99 -4.80
C ILE A 293 3.37 4.98 -4.31
N ASP A 294 2.46 4.50 -5.15
CA ASP A 294 1.05 4.36 -4.84
C ASP A 294 0.74 2.89 -4.49
N PRO A 295 0.31 2.60 -3.26
CA PRO A 295 -0.08 1.25 -2.85
C PRO A 295 -1.41 0.77 -3.45
N ALA A 296 -1.98 1.50 -4.41
CA ALA A 296 -3.30 1.21 -4.98
C ALA A 296 -3.43 -0.13 -5.72
N PHE A 297 -2.37 -0.92 -5.87
CA PHE A 297 -2.48 -2.34 -6.23
C PHE A 297 -2.91 -3.23 -5.06
N SER A 298 -2.77 -2.75 -3.84
CA SER A 298 -3.38 -3.40 -2.70
C SER A 298 -4.85 -2.98 -2.63
N ASP A 299 -5.75 -3.78 -3.16
CA ASP A 299 -7.18 -3.70 -2.86
C ASP A 299 -7.36 -3.92 -1.34
N ALA A 300 -8.23 -3.13 -0.70
CA ALA A 300 -8.52 -3.29 0.73
C ALA A 300 -9.03 -4.71 1.07
N ASP A 301 -9.56 -5.44 0.08
CA ASP A 301 -9.97 -6.83 0.18
C ASP A 301 -8.90 -7.82 -0.31
N TYR A 302 -7.78 -7.33 -0.85
CA TYR A 302 -6.68 -8.15 -1.34
C TYR A 302 -5.70 -8.45 -0.21
N ARG A 303 -5.80 -9.63 0.35
CA ARG A 303 -4.76 -10.21 1.18
C ARG A 303 -3.66 -10.72 0.26
N ASN A 304 -2.56 -9.97 0.15
CA ASN A 304 -1.35 -10.46 -0.46
C ASN A 304 -0.89 -11.69 0.35
N PRO A 305 -0.56 -12.84 -0.25
CA PRO A 305 0.04 -13.98 0.50
C PRO A 305 1.37 -13.62 1.16
N ILE A 306 2.09 -12.65 0.61
CA ILE A 306 3.19 -11.97 1.29
C ILE A 306 2.69 -11.29 2.57
N GLU A 307 1.45 -10.77 2.59
CA GLU A 307 0.84 -10.19 3.78
C GLU A 307 0.56 -11.25 4.86
N ASP A 308 0.33 -12.52 4.52
CA ASP A 308 0.19 -13.58 5.52
C ASP A 308 1.55 -13.93 6.15
N GLU A 309 2.66 -13.83 5.41
CA GLU A 309 4.01 -13.89 5.98
C GLU A 309 4.40 -12.63 6.75
N LEU A 310 3.77 -11.48 6.45
CA LEU A 310 3.93 -10.23 7.19
C LEU A 310 3.05 -10.19 8.44
N ILE A 311 2.00 -11.03 8.53
CA ILE A 311 1.14 -11.09 9.71
C ILE A 311 1.97 -11.53 10.90
N VAL A 312 1.96 -10.71 11.92
CA VAL A 312 2.61 -11.00 13.20
C VAL A 312 1.58 -11.52 14.19
N ALA A 313 1.86 -12.67 14.81
CA ALA A 313 0.92 -13.31 15.70
C ALA A 313 0.89 -12.67 17.09
N ASP A 314 2.02 -12.14 17.56
CA ASP A 314 2.18 -11.62 18.91
C ASP A 314 3.22 -10.49 19.01
N ASN A 315 3.43 -9.99 20.23
CA ASN A 315 4.38 -8.92 20.52
C ASN A 315 5.84 -9.29 20.28
N ALA A 316 6.23 -10.55 20.46
CA ALA A 316 7.60 -10.98 20.29
C ALA A 316 7.97 -11.03 18.81
N GLU A 317 7.05 -11.54 17.99
CA GLU A 317 7.20 -11.54 16.53
C GLU A 317 7.16 -10.11 15.97
N LEU A 318 6.24 -9.24 16.45
CA LEU A 318 6.19 -7.84 16.08
C LEU A 318 7.53 -7.14 16.34
N ALA A 319 8.08 -7.30 17.55
CA ALA A 319 9.36 -6.68 17.91
C ALA A 319 10.52 -7.22 17.07
N THR A 320 10.54 -8.52 16.81
CA THR A 320 11.58 -9.18 16.00
C THR A 320 11.57 -8.69 14.56
N LYS A 321 10.40 -8.65 13.91
CA LYS A 321 10.28 -8.19 12.52
C LYS A 321 10.57 -6.70 12.37
N LEU A 322 10.03 -5.87 13.28
CA LEU A 322 10.25 -4.42 13.25
C LEU A 322 11.68 -3.98 13.60
N ALA A 323 12.54 -4.85 14.12
CA ALA A 323 13.94 -4.52 14.38
C ALA A 323 14.78 -4.33 13.09
N THR A 324 14.26 -4.73 11.93
CA THR A 324 14.96 -4.65 10.64
C THR A 324 14.57 -3.36 9.91
N ASP A 325 15.55 -2.68 9.31
CA ASP A 325 15.30 -1.50 8.47
C ASP A 325 14.45 -1.88 7.25
N GLY A 326 13.47 -1.03 6.91
CA GLY A 326 12.54 -1.27 5.82
C GLY A 326 11.50 -2.36 6.09
N ALA A 327 11.36 -2.82 7.33
CA ALA A 327 10.38 -3.85 7.67
C ALA A 327 8.95 -3.40 7.39
N VAL A 328 8.16 -4.30 6.82
CA VAL A 328 6.71 -4.15 6.65
C VAL A 328 6.05 -5.26 7.45
N VAL A 329 5.13 -4.92 8.34
CA VAL A 329 4.39 -5.90 9.15
C VAL A 329 2.90 -5.62 9.07
N LYS A 330 2.10 -6.69 9.12
CA LYS A 330 0.65 -6.62 9.24
C LYS A 330 0.21 -7.21 10.56
N LEU A 331 -0.64 -6.52 11.27
CA LEU A 331 -1.17 -6.98 12.55
C LEU A 331 -2.21 -8.08 12.33
N ALA A 332 -2.21 -9.13 13.15
CA ALA A 332 -3.25 -10.14 13.11
C ALA A 332 -4.63 -9.54 13.48
N PRO A 333 -5.74 -10.00 12.87
CA PRO A 333 -7.07 -9.50 13.19
C PRO A 333 -7.42 -9.71 14.67
N ASN A 334 -8.17 -8.77 15.25
CA ASN A 334 -8.67 -8.85 16.64
C ASN A 334 -7.59 -9.10 17.70
N THR A 335 -6.35 -8.69 17.42
CA THR A 335 -5.20 -8.87 18.32
C THR A 335 -4.72 -7.54 18.86
N THR A 336 -4.36 -7.50 20.14
CA THR A 336 -3.82 -6.31 20.80
C THR A 336 -2.31 -6.46 20.98
N TYR A 337 -1.58 -5.47 20.50
CA TYR A 337 -0.12 -5.39 20.57
C TYR A 337 0.33 -4.27 21.50
N LYS A 338 1.61 -4.32 21.87
CA LYS A 338 2.32 -3.19 22.50
C LYS A 338 3.38 -2.69 21.55
N LEU A 339 3.56 -1.40 21.52
CA LEU A 339 4.58 -0.78 20.68
C LEU A 339 5.98 -1.24 21.12
N PRO A 340 6.85 -1.75 20.22
CA PRO A 340 8.21 -2.16 20.56
C PRO A 340 9.07 -0.97 21.03
N ALA A 341 9.97 -1.23 22.00
CA ALA A 341 10.89 -0.21 22.50
C ALA A 341 11.94 0.22 21.46
N THR A 342 12.33 -0.69 20.56
CA THR A 342 13.32 -0.44 19.51
C THR A 342 12.79 -0.97 18.18
N VAL A 343 13.09 -0.23 17.12
CA VAL A 343 12.72 -0.59 15.74
C VAL A 343 13.83 -0.26 14.76
N GLY A 344 13.77 -0.85 13.58
CA GLY A 344 14.56 -0.44 12.42
C GLY A 344 14.11 0.92 11.88
N ASP A 345 14.81 1.42 10.88
CA ASP A 345 14.42 2.62 10.16
C ASP A 345 13.50 2.30 8.99
N ASN A 346 12.64 3.25 8.62
CA ASN A 346 11.79 3.18 7.43
C ASN A 346 10.81 1.99 7.45
N ILE A 347 10.15 1.79 8.58
CA ILE A 347 9.21 0.67 8.80
C ILE A 347 7.78 1.06 8.48
N ASP A 348 6.99 0.07 8.01
CA ASP A 348 5.55 0.18 7.79
C ASP A 348 4.79 -0.81 8.69
N ILE A 349 3.78 -0.32 9.42
CA ILE A 349 2.90 -1.12 10.25
C ILE A 349 1.49 -1.01 9.70
N ILE A 350 0.93 -2.14 9.28
CA ILE A 350 -0.38 -2.20 8.63
C ILE A 350 -1.39 -2.83 9.59
N GLY A 351 -2.45 -2.09 9.90
CA GLY A 351 -3.55 -2.57 10.71
C GLY A 351 -4.41 -3.61 10.00
N ASN A 352 -5.15 -4.36 10.78
CA ASN A 352 -6.18 -5.27 10.31
C ASN A 352 -7.44 -5.12 11.19
N LYS A 353 -8.58 -5.65 10.73
CA LYS A 353 -9.87 -5.49 11.43
C LYS A 353 -9.74 -5.90 12.90
N GLY A 354 -10.02 -4.94 13.82
CA GLY A 354 -9.95 -5.14 15.26
C GLY A 354 -8.55 -5.29 15.83
N ALA A 355 -7.50 -5.11 15.04
CA ALA A 355 -6.13 -5.07 15.53
C ALA A 355 -5.84 -3.71 16.18
N LYS A 356 -5.18 -3.73 17.35
CA LYS A 356 -4.86 -2.53 18.13
C LYS A 356 -3.40 -2.52 18.55
N ILE A 357 -2.84 -1.32 18.67
CA ILE A 357 -1.54 -1.12 19.33
C ILE A 357 -1.77 -0.25 20.58
N GLU A 358 -1.48 -0.78 21.72
CA GLU A 358 -1.44 -0.03 22.97
C GLU A 358 -0.10 0.71 23.10
N VAL A 359 -0.19 1.98 23.46
CA VAL A 359 0.95 2.86 23.76
C VAL A 359 0.78 3.35 25.20
N PRO A 360 1.05 2.50 26.22
CA PRO A 360 0.78 2.84 27.62
C PRO A 360 1.82 3.79 28.22
N ALA A 361 3.01 3.88 27.60
CA ALA A 361 4.12 4.71 28.03
C ALA A 361 4.87 5.28 26.83
N ALA A 362 5.74 6.25 27.07
CA ALA A 362 6.62 6.78 26.04
C ALA A 362 7.60 5.72 25.54
N VAL A 363 7.85 5.69 24.23
CA VAL A 363 8.91 4.89 23.59
C VAL A 363 9.82 5.80 22.76
N ALA A 364 11.13 5.58 22.79
CA ALA A 364 12.09 6.41 22.08
C ALA A 364 12.60 5.70 20.81
N TRP A 365 12.25 6.23 19.63
CA TRP A 365 12.69 5.73 18.32
C TRP A 365 13.65 6.72 17.66
N HIS A 366 14.82 6.89 18.25
CA HIS A 366 15.79 7.89 17.82
C HIS A 366 16.08 7.83 16.32
N ASP A 367 15.85 8.96 15.64
CA ASP A 367 16.12 9.18 14.21
C ASP A 367 15.41 8.21 13.25
N LYS A 368 14.41 7.46 13.72
CA LYS A 368 13.68 6.49 12.91
C LYS A 368 12.53 7.12 12.15
N THR A 369 12.22 6.52 11.01
CA THR A 369 11.03 6.82 10.19
C THR A 369 10.08 5.64 10.24
N ALA A 370 8.79 5.90 10.45
CA ALA A 370 7.77 4.87 10.47
C ALA A 370 6.45 5.36 9.87
N THR A 371 5.70 4.44 9.26
CA THR A 371 4.36 4.70 8.78
C THR A 371 3.39 3.69 9.41
N PHE A 372 2.26 4.19 9.91
CA PHE A 372 1.14 3.40 10.37
C PHE A 372 0.00 3.53 9.38
N HIS A 373 -0.53 2.40 8.89
CA HIS A 373 -1.65 2.36 7.95
C HIS A 373 -2.83 1.61 8.55
N ASN A 374 -4.00 2.24 8.63
CA ASN A 374 -5.24 1.62 9.11
C ASN A 374 -5.12 0.96 10.50
N VAL A 375 -4.32 1.54 11.40
CA VAL A 375 -4.06 1.01 12.74
C VAL A 375 -4.93 1.72 13.77
N GLU A 376 -5.52 0.97 14.71
CA GLU A 376 -6.07 1.54 15.93
C GLU A 376 -4.95 1.65 16.98
N LEU A 377 -4.56 2.89 17.33
CA LEU A 377 -3.58 3.18 18.38
C LEU A 377 -4.28 3.67 19.63
N VAL A 378 -4.01 3.03 20.76
CA VAL A 378 -4.63 3.35 22.05
C VAL A 378 -3.59 3.92 22.99
N TYR A 379 -3.61 5.23 23.17
CA TYR A 379 -2.70 5.96 24.05
C TYR A 379 -3.24 6.01 25.48
N GLY A 380 -2.34 5.88 26.46
CA GLY A 380 -2.66 6.09 27.88
C GLY A 380 -3.06 7.53 28.17
N GLN A 381 -3.71 7.74 29.32
CA GLN A 381 -4.14 9.09 29.78
C GLN A 381 -3.04 9.84 30.57
N SER A 382 -1.86 9.25 30.73
CA SER A 382 -0.72 9.89 31.39
C SER A 382 -0.05 10.91 30.47
N ASN A 383 0.53 11.96 31.06
CA ASN A 383 1.33 12.90 30.29
C ASN A 383 2.56 12.23 29.67
N TYR A 384 3.01 12.79 28.54
CA TYR A 384 4.23 12.41 27.82
C TYR A 384 4.19 11.05 27.12
N VAL A 385 3.01 10.44 26.95
CA VAL A 385 2.87 9.18 26.22
C VAL A 385 2.89 9.43 24.72
N GLY A 386 3.88 8.86 24.04
CA GLY A 386 4.05 9.00 22.58
C GLY A 386 5.35 8.38 22.09
N ILE A 387 5.58 8.46 20.78
CA ILE A 387 6.81 8.01 20.12
C ILE A 387 7.79 9.19 20.12
N GLN A 388 8.86 9.07 20.93
CA GLN A 388 9.82 10.14 21.18
C GLN A 388 11.03 10.05 20.23
N HIS A 389 11.56 11.22 19.85
CA HIS A 389 12.82 11.40 19.12
C HIS A 389 12.86 10.74 17.74
N ALA A 390 11.73 10.33 17.19
CA ALA A 390 11.67 9.84 15.83
C ALA A 390 11.90 11.00 14.83
N LYS A 391 12.50 10.69 13.69
CA LYS A 391 12.69 11.65 12.60
C LYS A 391 11.36 11.98 11.92
N THR A 392 10.63 10.96 11.52
CA THR A 392 9.33 11.13 10.85
C THR A 392 8.39 10.01 11.22
N ILE A 393 7.19 10.36 11.66
CA ILE A 393 6.10 9.40 11.84
C ILE A 393 4.91 9.83 10.99
N LYS A 394 4.42 8.92 10.16
CA LYS A 394 3.23 9.11 9.34
C LYS A 394 2.10 8.18 9.79
N TYR A 395 0.89 8.74 9.88
CA TYR A 395 -0.32 8.01 10.22
C TYR A 395 -1.33 8.18 9.08
N GLU A 396 -1.74 7.10 8.45
CA GLU A 396 -2.70 7.09 7.36
C GLU A 396 -3.94 6.28 7.71
N ASN A 397 -5.10 6.93 7.71
CA ASN A 397 -6.39 6.32 8.03
C ASN A 397 -6.39 5.58 9.38
N CYS A 398 -5.66 6.10 10.35
CA CYS A 398 -5.54 5.50 11.68
C CYS A 398 -6.66 6.00 12.62
N GLU A 399 -7.07 5.13 13.55
CA GLU A 399 -7.88 5.51 14.70
C GLU A 399 -6.95 5.75 15.88
N ILE A 400 -6.99 6.94 16.49
CA ILE A 400 -6.10 7.36 17.56
C ILE A 400 -6.94 7.68 18.79
N ALA A 401 -6.92 6.78 19.77
CA ALA A 401 -7.70 6.90 21.00
C ALA A 401 -6.82 7.32 22.18
N GLY A 402 -7.35 8.17 23.07
CA GLY A 402 -6.67 8.62 24.26
C GLY A 402 -5.89 9.93 24.11
N LEU A 403 -4.88 10.14 24.95
CA LEU A 403 -4.07 11.35 25.00
C LEU A 403 -2.72 11.11 24.32
N MET A 404 -2.56 11.61 23.12
CA MET A 404 -1.30 11.48 22.37
C MET A 404 -0.39 12.70 22.60
N PHE A 405 0.89 12.46 22.90
CA PHE A 405 1.95 13.46 22.81
C PHE A 405 2.78 13.22 21.56
N SER A 406 2.84 14.20 20.67
CA SER A 406 3.64 14.11 19.45
C SER A 406 5.04 14.66 19.67
N TYR A 407 6.04 13.78 19.57
CA TYR A 407 7.46 14.09 19.80
C TYR A 407 8.34 13.86 18.57
N ALA A 408 7.83 13.26 17.50
CA ALA A 408 8.62 13.10 16.29
C ALA A 408 8.95 14.46 15.68
N GLU A 409 10.14 14.62 15.12
CA GLU A 409 10.53 15.86 14.46
C GLU A 409 9.50 16.27 13.40
N ASN A 410 9.08 15.30 12.59
CA ASN A 410 8.02 15.46 11.60
C ASN A 410 6.89 14.47 11.89
N SER A 411 5.67 14.97 12.04
CA SER A 411 4.46 14.15 12.24
C SER A 411 3.42 14.49 11.19
N GLU A 412 2.95 13.49 10.45
CA GLU A 412 1.91 13.67 9.45
C GLU A 412 0.73 12.72 9.71
N PHE A 413 -0.48 13.29 9.72
CA PHE A 413 -1.74 12.57 9.93
C PHE A 413 -2.63 12.81 8.72
N VAL A 414 -3.01 11.73 8.03
CA VAL A 414 -3.86 11.78 6.83
C VAL A 414 -5.08 10.89 7.03
N GLY A 415 -6.28 11.46 6.97
CA GLY A 415 -7.53 10.73 7.11
C GLY A 415 -7.75 10.08 8.50
N CYS A 416 -7.04 10.54 9.53
CA CYS A 416 -7.09 9.93 10.85
C CYS A 416 -8.32 10.39 11.66
N VAL A 417 -8.79 9.51 12.55
CA VAL A 417 -9.85 9.80 13.50
C VAL A 417 -9.27 9.77 14.93
N PHE A 418 -9.28 10.90 15.60
CA PHE A 418 -8.88 11.03 16.99
C PHE A 418 -10.11 10.91 17.89
N THR A 419 -10.02 10.11 18.96
CA THR A 419 -11.12 9.92 19.92
C THR A 419 -10.61 10.10 21.35
N GLN A 420 -11.22 11.04 22.11
CA GLN A 420 -10.91 11.26 23.51
C GLN A 420 -12.19 11.23 24.35
N ASN A 421 -12.28 10.19 25.19
CA ASN A 421 -13.43 9.95 26.05
C ASN A 421 -13.31 10.59 27.45
N GLU A 422 -12.13 11.14 27.77
CA GLU A 422 -11.89 11.88 29.02
C GLU A 422 -11.90 13.39 28.79
N VAL A 423 -11.89 14.18 29.86
CA VAL A 423 -11.78 15.65 29.79
C VAL A 423 -10.34 16.05 29.60
N ASN A 424 -9.75 15.63 28.46
CA ASN A 424 -8.38 15.91 28.08
C ASN A 424 -8.30 16.17 26.57
N TYR A 425 -7.12 16.59 26.08
CA TYR A 425 -6.87 16.78 24.64
C TYR A 425 -6.79 15.43 23.92
N ASN A 426 -7.11 15.43 22.63
CA ASN A 426 -6.74 14.32 21.76
C ASN A 426 -5.22 14.30 21.54
N ILE A 427 -4.61 15.48 21.34
CA ILE A 427 -3.19 15.60 21.04
C ILE A 427 -2.55 16.85 21.64
N TRP A 428 -1.31 16.69 22.12
CA TRP A 428 -0.35 17.75 22.38
C TRP A 428 0.82 17.66 21.38
N THR A 429 1.17 18.75 20.73
CA THR A 429 2.25 18.78 19.73
C THR A 429 3.63 19.00 20.38
N TYR A 430 3.96 18.26 21.40
CA TYR A 430 4.94 18.57 22.42
C TYR A 430 6.40 18.74 21.94
N GLY A 431 6.90 17.84 21.07
CA GLY A 431 8.28 17.88 20.59
C GLY A 431 8.41 17.99 19.06
N SER A 432 7.29 18.09 18.34
CA SER A 432 7.32 18.14 16.88
C SER A 432 7.76 19.51 16.36
N LYS A 433 8.66 19.54 15.37
CA LYS A 433 9.01 20.75 14.60
C LYS A 433 7.98 21.01 13.50
N ASN A 434 7.60 19.94 12.77
CA ASN A 434 6.59 20.02 11.73
C ASN A 434 5.48 19.02 12.04
N ILE A 435 4.26 19.51 12.15
CA ILE A 435 3.09 18.65 12.35
C ILE A 435 1.98 19.04 11.37
N LYS A 436 1.43 18.03 10.70
CA LYS A 436 0.42 18.23 9.67
C LYS A 436 -0.74 17.27 9.83
N PHE A 437 -1.95 17.82 9.79
CA PHE A 437 -3.21 17.10 9.78
C PHE A 437 -3.95 17.39 8.49
N THR A 438 -4.31 16.34 7.74
CA THR A 438 -5.06 16.45 6.48
C THR A 438 -6.27 15.51 6.52
N ASN A 439 -7.46 16.05 6.29
CA ASN A 439 -8.72 15.29 6.32
C ASN A 439 -8.97 14.54 7.64
N CYS A 440 -8.50 15.07 8.78
CA CYS A 440 -8.65 14.42 10.08
C CYS A 440 -9.92 14.82 10.81
N THR A 441 -10.41 13.93 11.66
CA THR A 441 -11.56 14.20 12.54
C THR A 441 -11.14 14.04 14.01
N PHE A 442 -11.45 15.04 14.84
CA PHE A 442 -11.19 15.04 16.28
C PHE A 442 -12.50 14.97 17.04
N ASN A 443 -12.75 13.85 17.70
CA ASN A 443 -13.90 13.64 18.58
C ASN A 443 -13.44 13.70 20.03
N CYS A 444 -13.97 14.59 20.84
CA CYS A 444 -13.54 14.83 22.22
C CYS A 444 -14.67 15.25 23.15
N LYS A 445 -14.38 15.36 24.45
CA LYS A 445 -15.28 15.94 25.45
C LYS A 445 -15.13 17.46 25.64
N GLY A 446 -14.31 18.12 24.78
CA GLY A 446 -14.18 19.58 24.85
C GLY A 446 -12.75 20.11 24.80
N LYS A 447 -11.73 19.24 24.54
CA LYS A 447 -10.35 19.64 24.31
C LYS A 447 -9.80 18.80 23.16
N ALA A 448 -9.53 19.40 22.00
CA ALA A 448 -9.06 18.65 20.84
C ALA A 448 -7.54 18.74 20.68
N ALA A 449 -7.00 19.85 20.19
CA ALA A 449 -5.58 20.00 19.92
C ALA A 449 -4.95 21.11 20.78
N LEU A 450 -3.79 20.80 21.38
CA LEU A 450 -2.96 21.79 22.08
C LEU A 450 -1.60 21.89 21.40
N LEU A 451 -1.31 23.06 20.84
CA LEU A 451 0.02 23.43 20.38
C LEU A 451 0.82 23.95 21.57
N TYR A 452 1.68 23.09 22.08
CA TYR A 452 2.55 23.39 23.24
C TYR A 452 3.86 22.64 23.08
N SER A 453 4.96 23.30 23.21
CA SER A 453 6.29 22.70 23.05
C SER A 453 7.04 22.63 24.37
N GLU A 454 7.87 21.61 24.53
CA GLU A 454 8.72 21.40 25.71
C GLU A 454 9.89 22.38 25.81
N SER A 455 10.23 23.08 24.73
CA SER A 455 11.45 23.87 24.63
C SER A 455 11.22 25.21 23.94
N ALA A 456 11.72 26.27 24.56
CA ALA A 456 11.73 27.62 24.00
C ALA A 456 12.57 27.75 22.70
N THR A 457 13.52 26.83 22.47
CA THR A 457 14.38 26.85 21.28
C THR A 457 13.77 26.12 20.08
N LEU A 458 12.65 25.45 20.27
CA LEU A 458 11.94 24.76 19.21
C LEU A 458 11.01 25.74 18.48
N ALA A 459 11.24 25.93 17.17
CA ALA A 459 10.24 26.53 16.30
C ALA A 459 9.31 25.44 15.77
N GLN A 460 7.99 25.66 15.78
CA GLN A 460 7.02 24.67 15.34
C GLN A 460 6.16 25.21 14.20
N THR A 461 6.05 24.42 13.13
CA THR A 461 5.05 24.62 12.07
C THR A 461 3.91 23.61 12.24
N ALA A 462 2.69 24.10 12.38
CA ALA A 462 1.49 23.27 12.49
C ALA A 462 0.52 23.58 11.36
N THR A 463 0.05 22.55 10.65
CA THR A 463 -0.93 22.69 9.56
C THR A 463 -2.16 21.82 9.83
N PHE A 464 -3.33 22.42 9.77
CA PHE A 464 -4.62 21.72 9.77
C PHE A 464 -5.32 22.02 8.45
N ASP A 465 -5.54 20.99 7.62
CA ASP A 465 -6.17 21.11 6.31
C ASP A 465 -7.38 20.17 6.20
N ASN A 466 -8.55 20.76 5.99
CA ASN A 466 -9.83 20.07 5.90
C ASN A 466 -10.13 19.15 7.12
N CYS A 467 -9.85 19.65 8.33
CA CYS A 467 -10.09 18.93 9.58
C CYS A 467 -11.44 19.29 10.22
N LYS A 468 -12.02 18.32 10.93
CA LYS A 468 -13.27 18.50 11.69
C LYS A 468 -13.02 18.28 13.18
N PHE A 469 -13.55 19.17 14.03
CA PHE A 469 -13.42 19.10 15.47
C PHE A 469 -14.81 19.03 16.11
N ASN A 470 -15.10 17.94 16.83
CA ASN A 470 -16.41 17.68 17.41
C ASN A 470 -16.27 17.52 18.92
N ALA A 471 -16.81 18.46 19.70
CA ALA A 471 -16.95 18.30 21.12
C ALA A 471 -18.31 17.66 21.47
N SER A 472 -18.30 16.54 22.19
CA SER A 472 -19.53 15.81 22.59
C SER A 472 -20.35 16.51 23.69
N ALA A 473 -19.73 17.47 24.40
CA ALA A 473 -20.37 18.36 25.34
C ALA A 473 -19.95 19.80 25.02
N LYS A 474 -20.79 20.78 25.36
CA LYS A 474 -20.43 22.19 25.19
C LYS A 474 -19.11 22.48 25.93
N ALA A 475 -18.10 22.90 25.20
CA ALA A 475 -16.77 23.20 25.72
C ALA A 475 -16.65 24.71 25.94
N GLU A 476 -17.09 25.16 27.12
CA GLU A 476 -17.03 26.57 27.51
C GLU A 476 -15.58 27.02 27.72
N ASP A 477 -15.28 28.26 27.32
CA ASP A 477 -13.95 28.86 27.36
C ASP A 477 -12.86 28.06 26.65
N LYS A 478 -13.22 27.31 25.58
CA LYS A 478 -12.32 26.48 24.81
C LYS A 478 -12.47 26.71 23.29
N ALA A 479 -11.34 26.70 22.63
CA ALA A 479 -11.27 26.53 21.18
C ALA A 479 -10.83 25.11 20.81
N ALA A 480 -11.15 24.69 19.58
CA ALA A 480 -10.73 23.40 19.06
C ALA A 480 -9.21 23.27 18.97
N ILE A 481 -8.54 24.33 18.54
CA ILE A 481 -7.07 24.45 18.46
C ILE A 481 -6.63 25.52 19.44
N GLU A 482 -5.99 25.11 20.53
CA GLU A 482 -5.42 26.03 21.52
C GLU A 482 -3.91 26.15 21.33
N ILE A 483 -3.35 27.38 21.34
CA ILE A 483 -1.93 27.66 21.15
C ILE A 483 -1.37 28.24 22.45
N ASP A 484 -0.33 27.63 22.99
CA ASP A 484 0.37 28.07 24.19
C ASP A 484 1.86 28.26 23.89
N SER A 485 2.27 29.52 23.70
CA SER A 485 3.66 29.91 23.45
C SER A 485 4.37 30.44 24.71
N SER A 486 3.84 30.15 25.90
CA SER A 486 4.35 30.68 27.18
C SER A 486 5.78 30.28 27.53
N LEU A 487 6.29 29.17 26.94
CA LEU A 487 7.67 28.74 27.10
C LEU A 487 8.65 29.39 26.11
N GLY A 488 8.17 30.30 25.24
CA GLY A 488 9.03 30.99 24.27
C GLY A 488 9.14 30.30 22.91
N THR A 489 8.32 29.26 22.65
CA THR A 489 8.26 28.59 21.36
C THR A 489 7.61 29.47 20.30
N ASN A 490 8.27 29.58 19.15
CA ASN A 490 7.74 30.24 17.97
C ASN A 490 6.82 29.29 17.19
N TYR A 491 5.57 29.70 16.93
CA TYR A 491 4.63 28.94 16.13
C TYR A 491 4.33 29.62 14.80
N ASP A 492 4.32 28.83 13.71
CA ASP A 492 3.72 29.17 12.42
C ASP A 492 2.56 28.22 12.17
N VAL A 493 1.32 28.73 12.26
CA VAL A 493 0.09 27.90 12.24
C VAL A 493 -0.75 28.21 11.02
N TYR A 494 -1.13 27.16 10.29
CA TYR A 494 -1.94 27.24 9.09
C TYR A 494 -3.20 26.42 9.27
N ILE A 495 -4.36 27.06 9.20
CA ILE A 495 -5.69 26.43 9.32
C ILE A 495 -6.41 26.65 7.99
N LYS A 496 -6.81 25.58 7.29
CA LYS A 496 -7.47 25.63 5.97
C LYS A 496 -8.70 24.76 5.97
N LYS A 497 -9.85 25.29 5.57
CA LYS A 497 -11.10 24.56 5.38
C LYS A 497 -11.49 23.69 6.59
N CYS A 498 -11.13 24.12 7.79
CA CYS A 498 -11.47 23.42 9.02
C CYS A 498 -12.82 23.89 9.58
N ALA A 499 -13.51 22.97 10.25
CA ALA A 499 -14.78 23.26 10.92
C ALA A 499 -14.77 22.69 12.34
N GLU A 500 -15.51 23.34 13.26
CA GLU A 500 -15.71 22.89 14.62
C GLU A 500 -17.19 22.80 14.96
N THR A 501 -17.52 22.00 15.96
CA THR A 501 -18.85 21.88 16.55
C THR A 501 -18.72 21.62 18.05
N GLY A 502 -19.49 22.36 18.84
CA GLY A 502 -19.56 22.17 20.28
C GLY A 502 -18.51 22.92 21.11
N PHE A 503 -17.63 23.71 20.47
CA PHE A 503 -16.71 24.60 21.16
C PHE A 503 -17.32 25.98 21.33
N ASP A 504 -17.01 26.64 22.45
CA ASP A 504 -17.49 27.98 22.77
C ASP A 504 -16.37 28.73 23.52
N LEU A 505 -15.66 29.56 22.81
CA LEU A 505 -14.57 30.34 23.40
C LEU A 505 -15.07 31.54 24.26
N GLY A 506 -16.34 31.93 24.13
CA GLY A 506 -16.86 33.08 24.81
C GLY A 506 -16.30 34.40 24.27
N ASN A 507 -15.93 35.32 25.18
CA ASN A 507 -15.49 36.69 24.83
C ASN A 507 -13.96 36.88 24.81
N VAL A 508 -13.18 35.81 24.62
CA VAL A 508 -11.70 35.91 24.56
C VAL A 508 -11.18 36.14 23.14
N SER A 509 -9.89 36.51 23.02
CA SER A 509 -9.24 36.67 21.73
C SER A 509 -9.22 35.39 20.92
N GLY A 510 -9.77 35.37 19.73
CA GLY A 510 -9.86 34.23 18.84
C GLY A 510 -11.30 33.90 18.50
N ASN A 511 -11.55 32.63 18.24
CA ASN A 511 -12.90 32.10 18.02
C ASN A 511 -12.94 30.61 18.45
N SER A 512 -14.10 29.98 18.34
CA SER A 512 -14.30 28.59 18.78
C SER A 512 -13.40 27.59 18.01
N LEU A 513 -12.91 27.95 16.82
CA LEU A 513 -11.98 27.11 16.06
C LEU A 513 -10.53 27.19 16.58
N TRP A 514 -10.07 28.39 16.97
CA TRP A 514 -8.70 28.60 17.45
C TRP A 514 -8.60 29.71 18.48
N ASN A 515 -7.61 29.63 19.38
CA ASN A 515 -7.22 30.74 20.23
C ASN A 515 -5.73 30.74 20.57
N GLN A 516 -5.18 31.93 20.84
CA GLN A 516 -3.88 32.10 21.50
C GLN A 516 -4.13 32.03 23.01
N LYS A 517 -4.01 30.83 23.58
CA LYS A 517 -4.30 30.56 24.99
C LYS A 517 -3.35 31.26 25.95
N LYS A 518 -2.04 31.27 25.58
CA LYS A 518 -0.97 31.94 26.34
C LYS A 518 0.17 32.35 25.41
N GLY A 519 0.87 33.42 25.81
CA GLY A 519 2.00 33.97 25.05
C GLY A 519 1.53 34.71 23.78
N ASN A 520 2.49 35.18 22.98
CA ASN A 520 2.26 35.99 21.77
C ASN A 520 3.22 35.66 20.60
N LEU A 521 3.87 34.49 20.66
CA LEU A 521 4.90 34.07 19.70
C LEU A 521 4.32 33.23 18.55
N THR A 522 3.16 33.66 17.99
CA THR A 522 2.47 32.91 16.96
C THR A 522 2.18 33.77 15.74
N ASN A 523 2.58 33.27 14.56
CA ASN A 523 1.99 33.66 13.29
C ASN A 523 0.86 32.69 12.96
N LEU A 524 -0.33 33.17 12.67
CA LEU A 524 -1.48 32.33 12.35
C LEU A 524 -2.16 32.78 11.06
N TRP A 525 -2.38 31.84 10.17
CA TRP A 525 -3.17 32.03 8.95
C TRP A 525 -4.40 31.11 8.95
N VAL A 526 -5.55 31.69 8.65
CA VAL A 526 -6.82 30.97 8.49
C VAL A 526 -7.33 31.24 7.07
N ASP A 527 -7.47 30.19 6.27
CA ASP A 527 -7.89 30.27 4.86
C ASP A 527 -7.09 31.29 4.05
N GLY A 528 -5.79 31.35 4.31
CA GLY A 528 -4.86 32.28 3.64
C GLY A 528 -4.81 33.70 4.20
N VAL A 529 -5.67 34.03 5.17
CA VAL A 529 -5.70 35.34 5.84
C VAL A 529 -4.92 35.28 7.14
N GLN A 530 -3.94 36.13 7.31
CA GLN A 530 -3.18 36.24 8.56
C GLN A 530 -4.06 36.82 9.67
N LYS A 531 -4.18 36.11 10.80
CA LYS A 531 -4.99 36.46 11.97
C LYS A 531 -4.14 36.90 13.17
N LEU A 532 -2.98 36.32 13.31
CA LEU A 532 -1.99 36.70 14.33
C LEU A 532 -0.64 36.95 13.69
N THR A 533 0.07 37.91 14.21
CA THR A 533 1.47 38.19 13.91
C THR A 533 2.26 38.07 15.19
N ARG A 534 3.35 37.34 15.16
CA ARG A 534 4.30 37.16 16.27
C ARG A 534 4.89 38.52 16.66
N GLU A 535 4.91 38.81 17.96
CA GLU A 535 5.55 39.99 18.55
C GLU A 535 7.03 39.75 18.89
#